data_0f76bf82b04705713388df82ad7b82a4
#
_entry.id   0f76bf82b04705713388df82ad7b82a4
#
_cell.length_a   1.000
_cell.length_b   1.000
_cell.length_c   1.000
_cell.angle_alpha   90.00
_cell.angle_beta   90.00
_cell.angle_gamma   90.00
#
_symmetry.space_group_name_H-M   'P 1'
#
loop_
_entity.id
_entity.type
_entity.pdbx_description
1 polymer ?
#
loop_
_entity_poly.entity_id
_entity_poly.type
_entity_poly.pdbx_seq_one_letter_code
_entity_poly.pdbx_strand_id
1 'polypeptide(L)'
;MIEQVLYRRAEQGYKEYRSHGLSKEEAHHVNVVMDAATTYIGDLGSGTDSPFLLYPFEDMQKFCIAVFQREFSKGRSNSVNHALLIDNEEYKEMIKNPDLIWGFTNKNFLSRKTNYQDELSTLKNLQVSESSELSKDFIFSKYDLDNNGFEKLLNAIYTSLSKDLNYSFGLRIDSSKDANKVMRHMGYLIMSMLPYDLRDKLSFCSRSLPESSGVTVQILQNNDIERTDITYDMDTRECHVNNPAVKIIDFYLKDLLSMSDIGLRDYFGILVEFKDNLELSENSEAEYVVSKLLKLSQNPSLFTTETADSQFKFINDALSLPTSNKDMINSIVVRLLPFVDSSRYMDAFNINFGLYYKLNPEKESDRRTMNQIQENLIQNYTNATNNEKKELFKLVFDCEERARTKVLLEKFVEINDIDEDVLLIDEYIKLYEEFFETNWMDALYLKIAGVFKQSDIAGKQNIWNYMYNCYNPKAKDLFIYNILSDEDES
;
A
#
# COMPACT_ATOMS: atom_id res chain seq x y z
N MET A 1 -9.70 12.39 -28.30
CA MET A 1 -9.88 11.87 -29.70
C MET A 1 -8.90 10.73 -29.92
N ILE A 2 -9.37 9.63 -30.53
CA ILE A 2 -8.55 8.42 -30.71
C ILE A 2 -7.91 8.43 -32.10
N GLU A 3 -6.60 8.41 -32.15
CA GLU A 3 -5.82 8.37 -33.37
C GLU A 3 -5.65 6.91 -33.85
N GLN A 4 -5.31 6.75 -35.13
CA GLN A 4 -5.24 5.43 -35.74
C GLN A 4 -3.94 5.25 -36.51
N VAL A 5 -3.35 4.07 -36.42
CA VAL A 5 -2.27 3.60 -37.27
C VAL A 5 -2.66 2.26 -37.86
N LEU A 6 -2.56 2.12 -39.19
CA LEU A 6 -2.83 0.88 -39.91
C LEU A 6 -1.61 0.51 -40.74
N TYR A 7 -1.10 -0.69 -40.53
CA TYR A 7 -0.02 -1.27 -41.30
C TYR A 7 -0.51 -2.49 -42.05
N ARG A 8 -0.48 -2.43 -43.39
CA ARG A 8 -0.99 -3.50 -44.22
C ARG A 8 -0.20 -3.63 -45.51
N ARG A 9 -0.34 -4.78 -46.19
CA ARG A 9 0.23 -4.98 -47.51
C ARG A 9 -0.49 -4.13 -48.57
N ALA A 10 0.29 -3.39 -49.36
CA ALA A 10 -0.12 -2.64 -50.53
C ALA A 10 0.41 -3.33 -51.81
N GLU A 11 0.17 -2.76 -52.99
CA GLU A 11 0.64 -3.33 -54.29
C GLU A 11 2.17 -3.44 -54.35
N GLN A 12 2.89 -2.50 -53.75
CA GLN A 12 4.36 -2.42 -53.79
C GLN A 12 5.02 -2.73 -52.42
N GLY A 13 4.44 -3.64 -51.61
CA GLY A 13 4.98 -3.98 -50.28
C GLY A 13 4.01 -3.63 -49.17
N TYR A 14 4.54 -3.36 -47.96
CA TYR A 14 3.72 -2.90 -46.82
C TYR A 14 3.63 -1.38 -46.82
N LYS A 15 2.45 -0.83 -46.54
CA LYS A 15 2.18 0.60 -46.41
C LYS A 15 1.58 0.91 -45.07
N GLU A 16 2.03 2.02 -44.54
CA GLU A 16 1.53 2.64 -43.30
C GLU A 16 0.49 3.69 -43.65
N TYR A 17 -0.61 3.68 -42.90
CA TYR A 17 -1.65 4.70 -42.92
C TYR A 17 -1.82 5.23 -41.52
N ARG A 18 -2.02 6.52 -41.35
CA ARG A 18 -2.12 7.16 -40.03
C ARG A 18 -3.14 8.28 -39.99
N SER A 19 -3.60 8.63 -38.81
CA SER A 19 -4.39 9.84 -38.58
C SER A 19 -3.55 11.12 -38.74
N HIS A 20 -4.19 12.20 -39.12
CA HIS A 20 -3.50 13.48 -39.39
C HIS A 20 -2.73 14.03 -38.18
N GLY A 21 -3.19 13.77 -36.96
CA GLY A 21 -2.54 14.21 -35.71
C GLY A 21 -1.22 13.51 -35.37
N LEU A 22 -0.95 12.34 -36.00
CA LEU A 22 0.26 11.58 -35.74
C LEU A 22 1.39 11.97 -36.68
N SER A 23 2.58 12.18 -36.15
CA SER A 23 3.80 12.31 -36.94
C SER A 23 4.16 10.98 -37.62
N LYS A 24 5.05 11.04 -38.58
CA LYS A 24 5.55 9.82 -39.24
C LYS A 24 6.41 8.98 -38.30
N GLU A 25 7.16 9.64 -37.46
CA GLU A 25 8.04 9.03 -36.47
C GLU A 25 7.23 8.28 -35.42
N GLU A 26 6.16 8.86 -34.87
CA GLU A 26 5.26 8.20 -33.91
C GLU A 26 4.57 6.99 -34.53
N ALA A 27 4.00 7.12 -35.74
CA ALA A 27 3.37 6.01 -36.43
C ALA A 27 4.36 4.88 -36.74
N HIS A 28 5.60 5.21 -37.09
CA HIS A 28 6.66 4.23 -37.32
C HIS A 28 7.03 3.50 -36.01
N HIS A 29 7.13 4.22 -34.88
CA HIS A 29 7.42 3.63 -33.59
C HIS A 29 6.33 2.61 -33.20
N VAL A 30 5.06 2.96 -33.34
CA VAL A 30 3.93 2.02 -33.10
C VAL A 30 4.03 0.80 -34.01
N ASN A 31 4.38 1.00 -35.30
CA ASN A 31 4.52 -0.11 -36.24
C ASN A 31 5.67 -1.07 -35.88
N VAL A 32 6.80 -0.56 -35.37
CA VAL A 32 7.93 -1.40 -34.92
C VAL A 32 7.49 -2.33 -33.81
N VAL A 33 6.75 -1.84 -32.81
CA VAL A 33 6.22 -2.65 -31.71
C VAL A 33 5.21 -3.68 -32.21
N MET A 34 4.28 -3.28 -33.10
CA MET A 34 3.29 -4.19 -33.67
C MET A 34 3.92 -5.26 -34.57
N ASP A 35 4.93 -4.92 -35.35
CA ASP A 35 5.62 -5.86 -36.24
C ASP A 35 6.41 -6.90 -35.45
N ALA A 36 7.10 -6.46 -34.39
CA ALA A 36 7.73 -7.35 -33.44
C ALA A 36 6.72 -8.33 -32.82
N ALA A 37 5.57 -7.83 -32.35
CA ALA A 37 4.51 -8.68 -31.80
C ALA A 37 3.96 -9.64 -32.87
N THR A 38 3.72 -9.19 -34.10
CA THR A 38 3.19 -10.01 -35.22
C THR A 38 4.09 -11.20 -35.52
N THR A 39 5.39 -11.04 -35.45
CA THR A 39 6.37 -12.10 -35.72
C THR A 39 6.20 -13.30 -34.78
N TYR A 40 5.81 -13.06 -33.53
CA TYR A 40 5.63 -14.10 -32.52
C TYR A 40 4.18 -14.59 -32.35
N ILE A 41 3.21 -13.82 -32.83
CA ILE A 41 1.78 -14.17 -32.67
C ILE A 41 1.40 -15.46 -33.44
N GLY A 42 2.21 -15.91 -34.41
CA GLY A 42 2.05 -17.20 -35.09
C GLY A 42 0.77 -17.27 -35.94
N ASP A 43 -0.05 -18.27 -35.71
CA ASP A 43 -1.27 -18.46 -36.51
C ASP A 43 -2.35 -17.43 -36.14
N LEU A 44 -2.44 -16.38 -36.96
CA LEU A 44 -3.45 -15.34 -36.86
C LEU A 44 -4.82 -15.87 -37.29
N GLY A 45 -5.41 -16.83 -36.64
CA GLY A 45 -6.64 -17.51 -37.01
C GLY A 45 -7.62 -16.71 -37.89
N SER A 46 -8.47 -17.38 -38.64
CA SER A 46 -9.51 -16.76 -39.49
C SER A 46 -10.77 -16.35 -38.71
N GLY A 47 -10.73 -16.40 -37.38
CA GLY A 47 -11.87 -16.17 -36.46
C GLY A 47 -12.27 -14.70 -36.29
N THR A 48 -13.43 -14.50 -35.68
CA THR A 48 -14.01 -13.19 -35.37
C THR A 48 -13.22 -12.43 -34.33
N ASP A 49 -12.42 -13.12 -33.48
CA ASP A 49 -11.60 -12.53 -32.44
C ASP A 49 -10.12 -12.58 -32.80
N SER A 50 -9.63 -11.44 -33.27
CA SER A 50 -8.23 -11.29 -33.65
C SER A 50 -7.36 -11.17 -32.39
N PRO A 51 -6.12 -11.71 -32.40
CA PRO A 51 -5.13 -11.39 -31.36
C PRO A 51 -4.99 -9.90 -31.17
N PHE A 52 -4.70 -9.50 -29.95
CA PHE A 52 -4.58 -8.08 -29.60
C PHE A 52 -3.44 -7.82 -28.62
N LEU A 53 -3.00 -6.56 -28.60
CA LEU A 53 -2.01 -6.00 -27.71
C LEU A 53 -2.59 -4.72 -27.10
N LEU A 54 -2.45 -4.58 -25.79
CA LEU A 54 -2.66 -3.36 -25.03
C LEU A 54 -1.31 -2.92 -24.51
N TYR A 55 -0.86 -1.72 -24.87
CA TYR A 55 0.51 -1.29 -24.60
C TYR A 55 0.61 0.22 -24.34
N PRO A 56 1.23 0.65 -23.22
CA PRO A 56 1.53 2.07 -22.96
C PRO A 56 2.77 2.49 -23.78
N PHE A 57 2.67 3.58 -24.52
CA PHE A 57 3.79 4.29 -25.14
C PHE A 57 4.10 5.51 -24.27
N GLU A 58 4.96 5.35 -23.28
CA GLU A 58 5.27 6.40 -22.30
C GLU A 58 5.92 7.62 -22.94
N ASP A 59 6.82 7.40 -23.90
CA ASP A 59 7.51 8.44 -24.65
C ASP A 59 6.58 9.30 -25.53
N MET A 60 5.45 8.71 -25.96
CA MET A 60 4.42 9.39 -26.75
C MET A 60 3.28 9.93 -25.90
N GLN A 61 3.23 9.63 -24.61
CA GLN A 61 2.09 9.90 -23.72
C GLN A 61 0.76 9.34 -24.28
N LYS A 62 0.81 8.13 -24.85
CA LYS A 62 -0.34 7.46 -25.47
C LYS A 62 -0.45 6.00 -25.04
N PHE A 63 -1.69 5.53 -24.99
CA PHE A 63 -2.01 4.11 -24.79
C PHE A 63 -2.52 3.50 -26.09
N CYS A 64 -2.03 2.32 -26.42
CA CYS A 64 -2.32 1.61 -27.65
C CYS A 64 -3.23 0.41 -27.42
N ILE A 65 -4.28 0.29 -28.24
CA ILE A 65 -5.05 -0.94 -28.43
C ILE A 65 -4.81 -1.40 -29.87
N ALA A 66 -4.01 -2.44 -30.05
CA ALA A 66 -3.72 -2.99 -31.38
C ALA A 66 -4.37 -4.34 -31.60
N VAL A 67 -4.88 -4.61 -32.82
CA VAL A 67 -5.35 -5.92 -33.25
C VAL A 67 -4.57 -6.40 -34.45
N PHE A 68 -4.37 -7.71 -34.52
CA PHE A 68 -3.61 -8.39 -35.57
C PHE A 68 -4.55 -9.28 -36.37
N GLN A 69 -4.71 -8.95 -37.62
CA GLN A 69 -5.62 -9.67 -38.54
C GLN A 69 -4.84 -10.32 -39.68
N ARG A 70 -5.40 -11.40 -40.21
CA ARG A 70 -4.91 -12.05 -41.43
C ARG A 70 -5.75 -11.64 -42.61
N GLU A 71 -5.13 -11.12 -43.66
CA GLU A 71 -5.75 -10.80 -44.93
C GLU A 71 -5.27 -11.76 -45.99
N PHE A 72 -6.22 -12.36 -46.72
CA PHE A 72 -5.91 -13.19 -47.89
C PHE A 72 -6.07 -12.35 -49.15
N SER A 73 -4.99 -12.08 -49.84
CA SER A 73 -5.03 -11.40 -51.12
C SER A 73 -4.16 -12.15 -52.16
N LYS A 74 -4.70 -12.38 -53.35
CA LYS A 74 -4.00 -13.06 -54.46
C LYS A 74 -3.34 -14.39 -54.04
N GLY A 75 -4.02 -15.19 -53.24
CA GLY A 75 -3.54 -16.51 -52.79
C GLY A 75 -2.42 -16.50 -51.74
N ARG A 76 -2.10 -15.33 -51.16
CA ARG A 76 -1.12 -15.19 -50.08
C ARG A 76 -1.79 -14.66 -48.81
N SER A 77 -1.34 -15.15 -47.69
CA SER A 77 -1.72 -14.66 -46.38
C SER A 77 -0.79 -13.49 -45.96
N ASN A 78 -1.37 -12.36 -45.60
CA ASN A 78 -0.63 -11.19 -45.15
C ASN A 78 -1.17 -10.75 -43.78
N SER A 79 -0.32 -10.18 -42.94
CA SER A 79 -0.74 -9.53 -41.70
C SER A 79 -1.30 -8.13 -41.96
N VAL A 80 -2.29 -7.75 -41.18
CA VAL A 80 -2.83 -6.40 -41.11
C VAL A 80 -2.86 -6.02 -39.63
N ASN A 81 -2.06 -5.02 -39.24
CA ASN A 81 -1.97 -4.53 -37.88
C ASN A 81 -2.70 -3.18 -37.80
N HIS A 82 -3.66 -3.08 -36.93
CA HIS A 82 -4.41 -1.83 -36.72
C HIS A 82 -4.36 -1.42 -35.26
N ALA A 83 -3.82 -0.26 -34.99
CA ALA A 83 -3.69 0.32 -33.66
C ALA A 83 -4.60 1.54 -33.50
N LEU A 84 -5.22 1.63 -32.35
CA LEU A 84 -5.92 2.80 -31.82
C LEU A 84 -5.03 3.41 -30.73
N LEU A 85 -4.77 4.70 -30.81
CA LEU A 85 -3.94 5.44 -29.88
C LEU A 85 -4.81 6.42 -29.10
N ILE A 86 -4.85 6.25 -27.81
CA ILE A 86 -5.63 7.04 -26.86
C ILE A 86 -4.66 7.92 -26.07
N ASP A 87 -4.93 9.22 -25.98
CA ASP A 87 -4.12 10.12 -25.15
C ASP A 87 -4.12 9.66 -23.70
N ASN A 88 -2.99 9.80 -23.02
CA ASN A 88 -2.78 9.27 -21.67
C ASN A 88 -3.81 9.81 -20.66
N GLU A 89 -4.16 11.09 -20.75
CA GLU A 89 -5.20 11.68 -19.88
C GLU A 89 -6.59 11.07 -20.12
N GLU A 90 -6.97 10.83 -21.38
CA GLU A 90 -8.23 10.16 -21.73
C GLU A 90 -8.19 8.70 -21.26
N TYR A 91 -7.04 8.03 -21.40
CA TYR A 91 -6.85 6.65 -20.95
C TYR A 91 -6.95 6.53 -19.42
N LYS A 92 -6.33 7.42 -18.65
CA LYS A 92 -6.44 7.44 -17.17
C LYS A 92 -7.88 7.53 -16.69
N GLU A 93 -8.74 8.27 -17.39
CA GLU A 93 -10.17 8.28 -17.07
C GLU A 93 -10.86 6.96 -17.45
N MET A 94 -10.50 6.37 -18.58
CA MET A 94 -11.08 5.11 -19.03
C MET A 94 -10.74 3.93 -18.12
N ILE A 95 -9.52 3.85 -17.58
CA ILE A 95 -9.10 2.74 -16.71
C ILE A 95 -9.79 2.74 -15.34
N LYS A 96 -10.43 3.83 -14.94
CA LYS A 96 -11.30 3.86 -13.75
C LYS A 96 -12.51 2.92 -13.95
N ASN A 97 -12.91 2.73 -15.19
CA ASN A 97 -13.94 1.77 -15.58
C ASN A 97 -13.40 0.78 -16.62
N PRO A 98 -12.87 -0.39 -16.19
CA PRO A 98 -12.25 -1.38 -17.07
C PRO A 98 -13.16 -1.87 -18.21
N ASP A 99 -14.49 -1.79 -18.08
CA ASP A 99 -15.44 -2.11 -19.16
C ASP A 99 -15.16 -1.31 -20.44
N LEU A 100 -14.74 -0.04 -20.30
CA LEU A 100 -14.43 0.82 -21.44
C LEU A 100 -13.22 0.36 -22.22
N ILE A 101 -12.26 -0.29 -21.56
CA ILE A 101 -11.06 -0.82 -22.19
C ILE A 101 -11.30 -2.23 -22.74
N TRP A 102 -11.87 -3.12 -21.92
CA TRP A 102 -11.99 -4.55 -22.26
C TRP A 102 -13.22 -4.89 -23.11
N GLY A 103 -14.21 -4.00 -23.11
CA GLY A 103 -15.42 -4.11 -23.93
C GLY A 103 -15.25 -3.66 -25.40
N PHE A 104 -14.03 -3.29 -25.84
CA PHE A 104 -13.83 -2.84 -27.21
C PHE A 104 -14.27 -3.90 -28.23
N THR A 105 -14.87 -3.45 -29.34
CA THR A 105 -15.41 -4.32 -30.38
C THR A 105 -14.59 -4.24 -31.66
N ASN A 106 -14.71 -5.28 -32.50
CA ASN A 106 -14.07 -5.29 -33.83
C ASN A 106 -14.57 -4.15 -34.74
N LYS A 107 -15.68 -3.49 -34.40
CA LYS A 107 -16.20 -2.31 -35.13
C LYS A 107 -15.30 -1.08 -35.01
N ASN A 108 -14.43 -1.03 -34.00
CA ASN A 108 -13.43 0.03 -33.86
C ASN A 108 -12.31 -0.10 -34.90
N PHE A 109 -12.15 -1.26 -35.49
CA PHE A 109 -11.06 -1.54 -36.41
C PHE A 109 -11.60 -1.62 -37.86
N LEU A 110 -10.83 -1.07 -38.77
CA LEU A 110 -11.21 -0.99 -40.18
C LEU A 110 -11.45 -2.37 -40.76
N SER A 111 -12.59 -2.53 -41.46
CA SER A 111 -12.92 -3.80 -42.07
C SER A 111 -12.05 -4.05 -43.32
N ARG A 112 -11.83 -5.34 -43.65
CA ARG A 112 -11.03 -5.79 -44.81
C ARG A 112 -11.46 -5.21 -46.15
N LYS A 113 -12.67 -4.68 -46.29
CA LYS A 113 -13.29 -4.21 -47.53
C LYS A 113 -13.20 -2.71 -47.78
N THR A 114 -12.62 -1.93 -46.86
CA THR A 114 -12.52 -0.48 -47.03
C THR A 114 -11.35 -0.10 -47.93
N ASN A 115 -11.63 0.71 -48.98
CA ASN A 115 -10.55 1.40 -49.71
C ASN A 115 -9.99 2.45 -48.82
N TYR A 116 -8.76 2.25 -48.34
CA TYR A 116 -8.09 3.17 -47.47
C TYR A 116 -7.57 4.37 -48.27
N GLN A 117 -7.88 5.56 -47.77
CA GLN A 117 -7.23 6.77 -48.21
C GLN A 117 -5.83 6.86 -47.52
N ASP A 118 -4.98 7.73 -48.01
CA ASP A 118 -3.62 7.88 -47.42
C ASP A 118 -3.64 8.37 -45.97
N GLU A 119 -4.71 9.01 -45.54
CA GLU A 119 -4.94 9.45 -44.17
C GLU A 119 -6.16 8.76 -43.55
N LEU A 120 -6.03 8.39 -42.26
CA LEU A 120 -7.13 7.84 -41.47
C LEU A 120 -7.83 8.96 -40.72
N SER A 121 -9.15 8.85 -40.60
CA SER A 121 -9.91 9.73 -39.67
C SER A 121 -9.63 9.37 -38.23
N THR A 122 -9.69 10.34 -37.31
CA THR A 122 -9.74 10.06 -35.88
C THR A 122 -11.09 9.54 -35.46
N LEU A 123 -11.13 8.69 -34.43
CA LEU A 123 -12.37 8.25 -33.80
C LEU A 123 -12.71 9.19 -32.63
N LYS A 124 -13.99 9.49 -32.46
CA LYS A 124 -14.45 10.30 -31.33
C LYS A 124 -14.42 9.51 -30.03
N ASN A 125 -14.92 8.27 -30.06
CA ASN A 125 -15.03 7.39 -28.91
C ASN A 125 -14.78 5.95 -29.33
N LEU A 126 -14.30 5.14 -28.38
CA LEU A 126 -14.21 3.70 -28.52
C LEU A 126 -15.62 3.10 -28.49
N GLN A 127 -15.95 2.25 -29.45
CA GLN A 127 -17.20 1.50 -29.41
C GLN A 127 -17.00 0.28 -28.50
N VAL A 128 -17.71 0.28 -27.39
CA VAL A 128 -17.69 -0.82 -26.41
C VAL A 128 -19.00 -1.58 -26.47
N SER A 129 -18.93 -2.88 -26.20
CA SER A 129 -20.10 -3.72 -26.01
C SER A 129 -20.31 -3.90 -24.50
N GLU A 130 -21.49 -3.59 -24.04
CA GLU A 130 -21.91 -4.03 -22.72
C GLU A 130 -21.98 -5.57 -22.73
N SER A 131 -21.12 -6.20 -21.94
CA SER A 131 -21.08 -7.64 -21.85
C SER A 131 -21.22 -8.07 -20.40
N SER A 132 -22.27 -8.83 -20.12
CA SER A 132 -22.44 -9.48 -18.80
C SER A 132 -21.32 -10.49 -18.50
N GLU A 133 -20.48 -10.82 -19.48
CA GLU A 133 -19.32 -11.67 -19.31
C GLU A 133 -18.11 -10.91 -18.71
N LEU A 134 -18.13 -9.57 -18.71
CA LEU A 134 -17.12 -8.73 -18.06
C LEU A 134 -17.59 -8.34 -16.66
N SER A 135 -17.64 -9.32 -15.77
CA SER A 135 -17.83 -9.12 -14.35
C SER A 135 -16.98 -10.10 -13.55
N LYS A 136 -16.56 -9.68 -12.37
CA LYS A 136 -15.72 -10.52 -11.50
C LYS A 136 -16.38 -11.87 -11.23
N ASP A 137 -17.65 -11.87 -10.81
CA ASP A 137 -18.36 -13.09 -10.42
C ASP A 137 -18.51 -14.06 -11.60
N PHE A 138 -18.81 -13.54 -12.81
CA PHE A 138 -18.87 -14.37 -14.02
C PHE A 138 -17.51 -15.00 -14.32
N ILE A 139 -16.43 -14.21 -14.27
CA ILE A 139 -15.07 -14.69 -14.62
C ILE A 139 -14.58 -15.72 -13.61
N PHE A 140 -14.77 -15.46 -12.30
CA PHE A 140 -14.44 -16.42 -11.24
C PHE A 140 -15.17 -17.75 -11.44
N SER A 141 -16.49 -17.70 -11.66
CA SER A 141 -17.30 -18.89 -11.89
C SER A 141 -16.91 -19.63 -13.18
N LYS A 142 -16.67 -18.90 -14.27
CA LYS A 142 -16.37 -19.49 -15.58
C LYS A 142 -15.04 -20.23 -15.63
N TYR A 143 -14.03 -19.69 -14.98
CA TYR A 143 -12.69 -20.29 -14.94
C TYR A 143 -12.42 -21.04 -13.65
N ASP A 144 -13.41 -21.11 -12.76
CA ASP A 144 -13.31 -21.76 -11.43
C ASP A 144 -12.01 -21.31 -10.71
N LEU A 145 -11.78 -20.01 -10.66
CA LEU A 145 -10.55 -19.44 -10.13
C LEU A 145 -10.43 -19.71 -8.63
N ASP A 146 -9.26 -20.19 -8.21
CA ASP A 146 -8.92 -20.32 -6.81
C ASP A 146 -8.43 -18.99 -6.24
N ASN A 147 -9.02 -18.57 -5.12
CA ASN A 147 -8.64 -17.32 -4.47
C ASN A 147 -7.15 -17.29 -4.10
N ASN A 148 -6.56 -18.41 -3.65
CA ASN A 148 -5.17 -18.43 -3.20
C ASN A 148 -4.16 -18.26 -4.35
N GLY A 149 -4.33 -19.01 -5.43
CA GLY A 149 -3.43 -18.94 -6.59
C GLY A 149 -3.57 -17.61 -7.31
N PHE A 150 -4.81 -17.15 -7.50
CA PHE A 150 -5.08 -15.86 -8.16
C PHE A 150 -4.63 -14.66 -7.29
N GLU A 151 -4.84 -14.71 -5.97
CA GLU A 151 -4.32 -13.71 -5.03
C GLU A 151 -2.79 -13.58 -5.13
N LYS A 152 -2.09 -14.70 -5.22
CA LYS A 152 -0.63 -14.71 -5.37
C LYS A 152 -0.18 -14.04 -6.68
N LEU A 153 -0.89 -14.30 -7.79
CA LEU A 153 -0.64 -13.61 -9.07
C LEU A 153 -0.84 -12.10 -8.92
N LEU A 154 -1.97 -11.67 -8.35
CA LEU A 154 -2.27 -10.24 -8.17
C LEU A 154 -1.27 -9.55 -7.25
N ASN A 155 -0.86 -10.19 -6.14
CA ASN A 155 0.17 -9.68 -5.24
C ASN A 155 1.51 -9.50 -5.97
N ALA A 156 1.85 -10.43 -6.86
CA ALA A 156 3.06 -10.34 -7.65
C ALA A 156 3.01 -9.20 -8.68
N ILE A 157 1.89 -9.04 -9.39
CA ILE A 157 1.67 -7.93 -10.33
C ILE A 157 1.73 -6.60 -9.57
N TYR A 158 1.01 -6.50 -8.45
CA TYR A 158 1.02 -5.32 -7.60
C TYR A 158 2.44 -4.96 -7.14
N THR A 159 3.21 -5.96 -6.66
CA THR A 159 4.60 -5.76 -6.24
C THR A 159 5.47 -5.24 -7.39
N SER A 160 5.32 -5.82 -8.58
CA SER A 160 6.07 -5.42 -9.76
C SER A 160 5.81 -3.95 -10.11
N LEU A 161 4.54 -3.56 -10.20
CA LEU A 161 4.14 -2.22 -10.62
C LEU A 161 4.43 -1.16 -9.55
N SER A 162 4.20 -1.47 -8.26
CA SER A 162 4.41 -0.51 -7.16
C SER A 162 5.89 -0.24 -6.86
N LYS A 163 6.79 -1.12 -7.30
CA LYS A 163 8.24 -0.98 -7.10
C LYS A 163 9.00 -0.75 -8.40
N ASP A 164 8.29 -0.49 -9.50
CA ASP A 164 8.86 -0.34 -10.83
C ASP A 164 9.80 -1.50 -11.23
N LEU A 165 9.39 -2.72 -10.86
CA LEU A 165 10.09 -3.95 -11.23
C LEU A 165 9.50 -4.47 -12.53
N ASN A 166 10.34 -4.79 -13.51
CA ASN A 166 9.92 -5.26 -14.83
C ASN A 166 9.69 -6.78 -14.84
N TYR A 167 8.81 -7.29 -13.94
CA TYR A 167 8.45 -8.71 -13.99
C TYR A 167 7.46 -9.01 -15.10
N SER A 168 7.66 -10.14 -15.76
CA SER A 168 6.77 -10.67 -16.78
C SER A 168 5.84 -11.76 -16.22
N PHE A 169 4.56 -11.70 -16.60
CA PHE A 169 3.51 -12.60 -16.08
C PHE A 169 2.89 -13.40 -17.22
N GLY A 170 2.83 -14.72 -17.05
CA GLY A 170 2.20 -15.64 -17.98
C GLY A 170 0.88 -16.19 -17.46
N LEU A 171 -0.17 -16.15 -18.28
CA LEU A 171 -1.41 -16.89 -18.05
C LEU A 171 -1.38 -18.14 -18.93
N ARG A 172 -1.08 -19.29 -18.34
CA ARG A 172 -1.06 -20.56 -19.07
C ARG A 172 -2.46 -21.09 -19.29
N ILE A 173 -2.77 -21.44 -20.52
CA ILE A 173 -4.04 -22.03 -20.91
C ILE A 173 -3.84 -23.26 -21.80
N ASP A 174 -4.79 -24.18 -21.76
CA ASP A 174 -4.84 -25.27 -22.76
C ASP A 174 -5.06 -24.69 -24.16
N SER A 175 -4.43 -25.32 -25.17
CA SER A 175 -4.48 -24.89 -26.57
C SER A 175 -5.88 -24.92 -27.18
N SER A 176 -6.81 -25.65 -26.56
CA SER A 176 -8.22 -25.68 -26.99
C SER A 176 -9.02 -24.45 -26.56
N LYS A 177 -8.51 -23.65 -25.60
CA LYS A 177 -9.18 -22.44 -25.11
C LYS A 177 -8.91 -21.24 -26.03
N ASP A 178 -9.92 -20.38 -26.16
CA ASP A 178 -9.79 -19.12 -26.90
C ASP A 178 -8.94 -18.13 -26.09
N ALA A 179 -7.69 -17.96 -26.49
CA ALA A 179 -6.72 -17.09 -25.85
C ALA A 179 -7.16 -15.62 -25.81
N ASN A 180 -7.86 -15.13 -26.84
CA ASN A 180 -8.33 -13.75 -26.88
C ASN A 180 -9.43 -13.54 -25.84
N LYS A 181 -10.36 -14.48 -25.73
CA LYS A 181 -11.46 -14.42 -24.77
C LYS A 181 -10.94 -14.56 -23.35
N VAL A 182 -9.98 -15.48 -23.11
CA VAL A 182 -9.34 -15.62 -21.79
C VAL A 182 -8.62 -14.32 -21.41
N MET A 183 -7.81 -13.75 -22.31
CA MET A 183 -7.10 -12.51 -22.01
C MET A 183 -8.06 -11.34 -21.72
N ARG A 184 -9.16 -11.21 -22.46
CA ARG A 184 -10.16 -10.18 -22.20
C ARG A 184 -10.73 -10.30 -20.77
N HIS A 185 -11.11 -11.50 -20.36
CA HIS A 185 -11.66 -11.75 -19.04
C HIS A 185 -10.62 -11.53 -17.93
N MET A 186 -9.45 -12.15 -18.08
CA MET A 186 -8.40 -12.04 -17.07
C MET A 186 -7.81 -10.62 -16.97
N GLY A 187 -7.63 -9.95 -18.11
CA GLY A 187 -7.18 -8.57 -18.13
C GLY A 187 -8.17 -7.61 -17.48
N TYR A 188 -9.48 -7.78 -17.76
CA TYR A 188 -10.53 -7.05 -17.04
C TYR A 188 -10.43 -7.28 -15.53
N LEU A 189 -10.33 -8.55 -15.11
CA LEU A 189 -10.27 -8.91 -13.70
C LEU A 189 -9.01 -8.35 -13.02
N ILE A 190 -7.84 -8.52 -13.61
CA ILE A 190 -6.57 -7.99 -13.09
C ILE A 190 -6.65 -6.46 -12.96
N MET A 191 -7.10 -5.78 -14.01
CA MET A 191 -7.22 -4.33 -14.00
C MET A 191 -8.22 -3.85 -12.93
N SER A 192 -9.35 -4.54 -12.78
CA SER A 192 -10.39 -4.19 -11.79
C SER A 192 -9.91 -4.33 -10.35
N MET A 193 -8.92 -5.21 -10.10
CA MET A 193 -8.41 -5.52 -8.76
C MET A 193 -7.19 -4.67 -8.34
N LEU A 194 -6.72 -3.77 -9.21
CA LEU A 194 -5.56 -2.92 -8.93
C LEU A 194 -5.96 -1.47 -8.72
N PRO A 195 -5.20 -0.70 -7.92
CA PRO A 195 -5.35 0.75 -7.82
C PRO A 195 -5.24 1.45 -9.17
N TYR A 196 -5.95 2.57 -9.34
CA TYR A 196 -5.99 3.29 -10.62
C TYR A 196 -4.61 3.69 -11.14
N ASP A 197 -3.72 4.15 -10.26
CA ASP A 197 -2.36 4.62 -10.59
C ASP A 197 -1.40 3.50 -11.02
N LEU A 198 -1.80 2.24 -10.86
CA LEU A 198 -1.03 1.09 -11.35
C LEU A 198 -1.58 0.51 -12.66
N ARG A 199 -2.83 0.85 -12.99
CA ARG A 199 -3.49 0.30 -14.19
C ARG A 199 -2.90 0.83 -15.50
N ASP A 200 -2.43 2.08 -15.51
CA ASP A 200 -1.83 2.71 -16.69
C ASP A 200 -0.46 2.14 -17.06
N LYS A 201 0.21 1.48 -16.11
CA LYS A 201 1.48 0.79 -16.33
C LYS A 201 1.32 -0.62 -16.93
N LEU A 202 0.09 -1.15 -16.96
CA LEU A 202 -0.17 -2.51 -17.42
C LEU A 202 -0.16 -2.61 -18.94
N SER A 203 0.48 -3.63 -19.44
CA SER A 203 0.40 -4.07 -20.84
C SER A 203 -0.05 -5.52 -20.92
N PHE A 204 -0.82 -5.85 -21.95
CA PHE A 204 -1.42 -7.17 -22.11
C PHE A 204 -1.29 -7.66 -23.55
N CYS A 205 -0.96 -8.93 -23.72
CA CYS A 205 -0.99 -9.57 -25.03
C CYS A 205 -1.74 -10.90 -24.99
N SER A 206 -2.65 -11.09 -25.92
CA SER A 206 -3.40 -12.34 -26.04
C SER A 206 -2.59 -13.50 -26.66
N ARG A 207 -1.29 -13.34 -26.79
CA ARG A 207 -0.32 -14.34 -27.28
C ARG A 207 0.99 -14.23 -26.51
N SER A 208 1.81 -15.28 -26.60
CA SER A 208 3.16 -15.30 -26.04
C SER A 208 4.10 -14.42 -26.86
N LEU A 209 4.82 -13.54 -26.20
CA LEU A 209 5.86 -12.67 -26.75
C LEU A 209 7.20 -12.95 -26.06
N PRO A 210 8.35 -12.57 -26.67
CA PRO A 210 9.64 -12.68 -26.00
C PRO A 210 9.72 -11.73 -24.80
N GLU A 211 10.56 -12.04 -23.83
CA GLU A 211 10.81 -11.19 -22.64
C GLU A 211 11.16 -9.74 -23.00
N SER A 212 11.91 -9.57 -24.10
CA SER A 212 12.30 -8.24 -24.58
C SER A 212 11.15 -7.36 -25.08
N SER A 213 9.93 -7.88 -25.11
CA SER A 213 8.76 -7.12 -25.59
C SER A 213 8.27 -6.05 -24.63
N GLY A 214 8.65 -6.10 -23.36
CA GLY A 214 8.16 -5.20 -22.31
C GLY A 214 6.69 -5.37 -21.96
N VAL A 215 6.05 -6.49 -22.37
CA VAL A 215 4.65 -6.76 -22.05
C VAL A 215 4.53 -7.38 -20.67
N THR A 216 3.69 -6.77 -19.82
CA THR A 216 3.52 -7.19 -18.43
C THR A 216 2.81 -8.54 -18.30
N VAL A 217 1.65 -8.71 -18.97
CA VAL A 217 0.82 -9.93 -18.89
C VAL A 217 0.56 -10.51 -20.26
N GLN A 218 0.83 -11.79 -20.41
CA GLN A 218 0.68 -12.49 -21.70
C GLN A 218 0.05 -13.87 -21.56
N ILE A 219 -0.62 -14.36 -22.62
CA ILE A 219 -1.11 -15.72 -22.69
C ILE A 219 0.01 -16.66 -23.13
N LEU A 220 0.20 -17.74 -22.38
CA LEU A 220 1.08 -18.85 -22.73
C LEU A 220 0.24 -20.03 -23.16
N GLN A 221 0.48 -20.52 -24.37
CA GLN A 221 -0.09 -21.77 -24.88
C GLN A 221 1.03 -22.82 -24.93
N ASN A 222 0.74 -24.04 -24.49
CA ASN A 222 1.69 -25.15 -24.40
C ASN A 222 2.74 -25.02 -23.26
N ASN A 223 3.89 -25.67 -23.38
CA ASN A 223 4.89 -25.85 -22.31
C ASN A 223 5.83 -24.66 -22.07
N ASP A 224 5.46 -23.46 -22.47
CA ASP A 224 6.31 -22.26 -22.37
C ASP A 224 6.30 -21.61 -20.96
N ILE A 225 6.17 -22.41 -19.89
CA ILE A 225 6.04 -21.93 -18.50
C ILE A 225 7.27 -21.13 -18.06
N GLU A 226 8.47 -21.50 -18.52
CA GLU A 226 9.74 -20.90 -18.09
C GLU A 226 10.06 -19.53 -18.74
N ARG A 227 9.19 -19.05 -19.63
CA ARG A 227 9.44 -17.80 -20.38
C ARG A 227 9.02 -16.53 -19.64
N THR A 228 8.40 -16.67 -18.48
CA THR A 228 7.95 -15.54 -17.66
C THR A 228 8.44 -15.70 -16.23
N ASP A 229 8.64 -14.58 -15.53
CA ASP A 229 9.07 -14.59 -14.13
C ASP A 229 8.05 -15.30 -13.24
N ILE A 230 6.77 -15.12 -13.56
CA ILE A 230 5.65 -15.72 -12.83
C ILE A 230 4.62 -16.25 -13.82
N THR A 231 4.15 -17.46 -13.57
CA THR A 231 3.12 -18.11 -14.39
C THR A 231 1.93 -18.51 -13.53
N TYR A 232 0.73 -18.09 -13.91
CA TYR A 232 -0.53 -18.61 -13.38
C TYR A 232 -1.10 -19.65 -14.34
N ASP A 233 -1.20 -20.87 -13.88
CA ASP A 233 -1.80 -21.99 -14.65
C ASP A 233 -3.31 -22.00 -14.45
N MET A 234 -4.06 -21.68 -15.50
CA MET A 234 -5.52 -21.61 -15.47
C MET A 234 -6.20 -22.97 -15.31
N ASP A 235 -5.48 -24.07 -15.53
CA ASP A 235 -6.03 -25.42 -15.45
C ASP A 235 -5.79 -26.02 -14.07
N THR A 236 -4.59 -25.83 -13.50
CA THR A 236 -4.26 -26.30 -12.13
C THR A 236 -4.60 -25.25 -11.07
N ARG A 237 -4.81 -23.98 -11.46
CA ARG A 237 -5.05 -22.82 -10.57
C ARG A 237 -3.87 -22.48 -9.67
N GLU A 238 -2.69 -22.92 -10.05
CA GLU A 238 -1.46 -22.68 -9.31
C GLU A 238 -0.69 -21.48 -9.87
N CYS A 239 -0.09 -20.72 -8.98
CA CYS A 239 0.82 -19.64 -9.32
C CYS A 239 2.27 -20.07 -9.07
N HIS A 240 3.04 -20.20 -10.14
CA HIS A 240 4.43 -20.63 -10.14
C HIS A 240 5.34 -19.40 -10.25
N VAL A 241 6.32 -19.29 -9.34
CA VAL A 241 7.38 -18.29 -9.39
C VAL A 241 8.58 -18.94 -10.03
N ASN A 242 8.87 -18.57 -11.29
CA ASN A 242 9.93 -19.16 -12.09
C ASN A 242 11.28 -18.45 -11.83
N ASN A 243 11.23 -17.17 -11.52
CA ASN A 243 12.40 -16.38 -11.17
C ASN A 243 12.56 -16.30 -9.63
N PRO A 244 13.61 -16.90 -9.04
CA PRO A 244 13.80 -16.90 -7.59
C PRO A 244 14.11 -15.52 -6.99
N ALA A 245 14.43 -14.53 -7.82
CA ALA A 245 14.64 -13.15 -7.37
C ALA A 245 13.34 -12.40 -7.08
N VAL A 246 12.20 -12.94 -7.52
CA VAL A 246 10.88 -12.33 -7.30
C VAL A 246 10.52 -12.36 -5.81
N LYS A 247 10.31 -11.18 -5.24
CA LYS A 247 9.80 -11.01 -3.87
C LYS A 247 8.38 -10.47 -3.97
N ILE A 248 7.42 -11.23 -3.48
CA ILE A 248 5.99 -10.84 -3.50
C ILE A 248 5.66 -10.20 -2.16
N ILE A 249 5.00 -9.04 -2.20
CA ILE A 249 4.45 -8.36 -1.03
C ILE A 249 3.00 -8.81 -0.88
N ASP A 250 2.63 -9.26 0.31
CA ASP A 250 1.23 -9.51 0.63
C ASP A 250 0.49 -8.17 0.74
N PHE A 251 -0.31 -7.90 -0.27
CA PHE A 251 -1.28 -6.82 -0.28
C PHE A 251 -2.63 -7.40 0.14
N TYR A 252 -3.48 -6.62 0.86
CA TYR A 252 -4.76 -7.09 1.43
C TYR A 252 -5.83 -7.44 0.37
N LEU A 253 -5.45 -8.25 -0.61
CA LEU A 253 -6.31 -8.61 -1.74
C LEU A 253 -7.46 -9.54 -1.34
N LYS A 254 -7.34 -10.29 -0.23
CA LYS A 254 -8.42 -11.18 0.23
C LYS A 254 -9.75 -10.46 0.41
N ASP A 255 -9.71 -9.27 1.01
CA ASP A 255 -10.92 -8.47 1.20
C ASP A 255 -11.43 -7.91 -0.13
N LEU A 256 -10.52 -7.47 -1.00
CA LEU A 256 -10.87 -7.00 -2.34
C LEU A 256 -11.47 -8.12 -3.20
N LEU A 257 -10.94 -9.34 -3.08
CA LEU A 257 -11.50 -10.52 -3.75
C LEU A 257 -12.94 -10.82 -3.33
N SER A 258 -13.35 -10.45 -2.12
CA SER A 258 -14.74 -10.62 -1.64
C SER A 258 -15.70 -9.51 -2.09
N MET A 259 -15.20 -8.35 -2.55
CA MET A 259 -16.02 -7.22 -2.98
C MET A 259 -16.68 -7.47 -4.34
N SER A 260 -17.85 -6.87 -4.57
CA SER A 260 -18.45 -6.78 -5.90
C SER A 260 -17.69 -5.79 -6.79
N ASP A 261 -17.94 -5.80 -8.10
CA ASP A 261 -17.33 -4.83 -9.02
C ASP A 261 -17.64 -3.36 -8.62
N ILE A 262 -18.85 -3.09 -8.13
CA ILE A 262 -19.22 -1.76 -7.59
C ILE A 262 -18.41 -1.45 -6.34
N GLY A 263 -18.31 -2.40 -5.40
CA GLY A 263 -17.54 -2.25 -4.17
C GLY A 263 -16.06 -1.97 -4.43
N LEU A 264 -15.47 -2.61 -5.45
CA LEU A 264 -14.09 -2.35 -5.86
C LEU A 264 -13.91 -0.92 -6.41
N ARG A 265 -14.85 -0.45 -7.25
CA ARG A 265 -14.81 0.93 -7.78
C ARG A 265 -14.91 1.96 -6.65
N ASP A 266 -15.83 1.75 -5.72
CA ASP A 266 -16.01 2.62 -4.55
C ASP A 266 -14.74 2.64 -3.69
N TYR A 267 -14.17 1.47 -3.40
CA TYR A 267 -12.93 1.37 -2.64
C TYR A 267 -11.77 2.14 -3.28
N PHE A 268 -11.55 1.96 -4.59
CA PHE A 268 -10.47 2.67 -5.28
C PHE A 268 -10.75 4.16 -5.44
N GLY A 269 -12.02 4.57 -5.52
CA GLY A 269 -12.40 5.99 -5.46
C GLY A 269 -12.02 6.62 -4.12
N ILE A 270 -12.34 5.94 -3.01
CA ILE A 270 -11.94 6.38 -1.66
C ILE A 270 -10.41 6.41 -1.50
N LEU A 271 -9.71 5.45 -2.09
CA LEU A 271 -8.24 5.42 -2.05
C LEU A 271 -7.62 6.63 -2.74
N VAL A 272 -8.14 7.04 -3.89
CA VAL A 272 -7.68 8.25 -4.60
C VAL A 272 -7.91 9.49 -3.74
N GLU A 273 -9.14 9.66 -3.21
CA GLU A 273 -9.46 10.78 -2.32
C GLU A 273 -8.55 10.80 -1.07
N PHE A 274 -8.26 9.64 -0.52
CA PHE A 274 -7.35 9.51 0.62
C PHE A 274 -5.93 9.92 0.26
N LYS A 275 -5.44 9.55 -0.93
CA LYS A 275 -4.11 9.96 -1.44
C LYS A 275 -4.04 11.46 -1.67
N ASP A 276 -5.07 12.04 -2.27
CA ASP A 276 -5.16 13.50 -2.47
C ASP A 276 -5.14 14.24 -1.14
N ASN A 277 -5.87 13.74 -0.13
CA ASN A 277 -5.87 14.31 1.23
C ASN A 277 -4.50 14.18 1.93
N LEU A 278 -3.69 13.19 1.56
CA LEU A 278 -2.32 13.05 2.06
C LEU A 278 -1.34 13.98 1.35
N GLU A 279 -1.73 14.62 0.24
CA GLU A 279 -0.86 15.51 -0.54
C GLU A 279 0.49 14.84 -0.87
N LEU A 280 0.44 13.60 -1.35
CA LEU A 280 1.65 12.84 -1.68
C LEU A 280 2.28 13.37 -2.96
N SER A 281 3.60 13.48 -2.96
CA SER A 281 4.35 13.59 -4.21
C SER A 281 4.24 12.29 -5.00
N GLU A 282 4.16 12.36 -6.33
CA GLU A 282 4.09 11.18 -7.21
C GLU A 282 5.28 10.24 -6.94
N ASN A 283 5.02 9.14 -6.24
CA ASN A 283 5.97 8.06 -6.01
C ASN A 283 5.22 6.74 -5.83
N SER A 284 5.45 5.79 -6.72
CA SER A 284 4.81 4.47 -6.73
C SER A 284 5.10 3.62 -5.49
N GLU A 285 6.26 3.78 -4.84
CA GLU A 285 6.59 3.05 -3.62
C GLU A 285 5.66 3.37 -2.43
N ALA A 286 5.05 4.55 -2.43
CA ALA A 286 4.09 4.96 -1.41
C ALA A 286 2.76 4.19 -1.48
N GLU A 287 2.42 3.62 -2.64
CA GLU A 287 1.11 3.01 -2.89
C GLU A 287 0.73 1.92 -1.89
N TYR A 288 1.65 0.98 -1.63
CA TYR A 288 1.41 -0.08 -0.65
C TYR A 288 1.13 0.48 0.75
N VAL A 289 1.98 1.42 1.19
CA VAL A 289 1.86 2.03 2.53
C VAL A 289 0.55 2.80 2.65
N VAL A 290 0.17 3.55 1.62
CA VAL A 290 -1.06 4.35 1.59
C VAL A 290 -2.31 3.47 1.61
N SER A 291 -2.36 2.43 0.79
CA SER A 291 -3.48 1.49 0.75
C SER A 291 -3.65 0.78 2.10
N LYS A 292 -2.55 0.39 2.72
CA LYS A 292 -2.54 -0.22 4.05
C LYS A 292 -2.97 0.78 5.12
N LEU A 293 -2.49 2.04 5.06
CA LEU A 293 -2.93 3.11 5.96
C LEU A 293 -4.43 3.36 5.86
N LEU A 294 -4.99 3.42 4.65
CA LEU A 294 -6.42 3.58 4.45
C LEU A 294 -7.20 2.47 5.16
N LYS A 295 -6.83 1.21 4.91
CA LYS A 295 -7.48 0.06 5.52
C LYS A 295 -7.39 0.08 7.05
N LEU A 296 -6.20 0.32 7.58
CA LEU A 296 -5.97 0.37 9.03
C LEU A 296 -6.60 1.63 9.66
N SER A 297 -6.74 2.73 8.93
CA SER A 297 -7.45 3.92 9.43
C SER A 297 -8.93 3.65 9.66
N GLN A 298 -9.53 2.76 8.86
CA GLN A 298 -10.92 2.32 8.99
C GLN A 298 -11.09 1.24 10.07
N ASN A 299 -10.13 0.32 10.18
CA ASN A 299 -10.16 -0.77 11.16
C ASN A 299 -8.77 -1.02 11.78
N PRO A 300 -8.38 -0.24 12.82
CA PRO A 300 -7.07 -0.38 13.45
C PRO A 300 -6.79 -1.76 14.06
N SER A 301 -7.82 -2.49 14.49
CA SER A 301 -7.66 -3.81 15.12
C SER A 301 -7.06 -4.86 14.19
N LEU A 302 -7.17 -4.69 12.87
CA LEU A 302 -6.50 -5.56 11.89
C LEU A 302 -4.97 -5.56 12.05
N PHE A 303 -4.42 -4.53 12.69
CA PHE A 303 -2.98 -4.43 12.91
C PHE A 303 -2.44 -5.53 13.84
N THR A 304 -3.28 -6.07 14.73
CA THR A 304 -2.91 -7.18 15.64
C THR A 304 -2.66 -8.51 14.92
N THR A 305 -3.07 -8.63 13.65
CA THR A 305 -2.88 -9.88 12.88
C THR A 305 -1.47 -10.00 12.28
N GLU A 306 -0.67 -8.94 12.38
CA GLU A 306 0.68 -8.89 11.85
C GLU A 306 1.73 -9.23 12.90
N THR A 307 2.92 -9.66 12.43
CA THR A 307 4.07 -9.86 13.32
C THR A 307 4.60 -8.50 13.81
N ALA A 308 5.17 -8.48 15.00
CA ALA A 308 5.75 -7.28 15.59
C ALA A 308 6.72 -6.55 14.65
N ASP A 309 7.61 -7.26 13.98
CA ASP A 309 8.58 -6.67 13.05
C ASP A 309 7.90 -6.05 11.82
N SER A 310 6.83 -6.69 11.30
CA SER A 310 6.03 -6.14 10.21
C SER A 310 5.30 -4.87 10.62
N GLN A 311 4.74 -4.84 11.83
CA GLN A 311 4.06 -3.68 12.41
C GLN A 311 4.99 -2.47 12.50
N PHE A 312 6.19 -2.65 13.08
CA PHE A 312 7.15 -1.55 13.24
C PHE A 312 7.75 -1.09 11.93
N LYS A 313 8.04 -2.01 11.01
CA LYS A 313 8.47 -1.65 9.67
C LYS A 313 7.42 -0.78 8.99
N PHE A 314 6.15 -1.19 9.03
CA PHE A 314 5.06 -0.42 8.44
C PHE A 314 4.90 0.97 9.07
N ILE A 315 4.98 1.10 10.39
CA ILE A 315 4.92 2.40 11.07
C ILE A 315 6.04 3.32 10.59
N ASN A 316 7.27 2.81 10.48
CA ASN A 316 8.41 3.59 9.99
C ASN A 316 8.24 3.99 8.53
N ASP A 317 7.76 3.10 7.68
CA ASP A 317 7.46 3.39 6.27
C ASP A 317 6.37 4.48 6.18
N ALA A 318 5.32 4.40 6.99
CA ALA A 318 4.24 5.39 7.04
C ALA A 318 4.74 6.78 7.49
N LEU A 319 5.54 6.86 8.56
CA LEU A 319 6.12 8.11 9.05
C LEU A 319 7.12 8.72 8.05
N SER A 320 7.69 7.91 7.18
CA SER A 320 8.65 8.32 6.14
C SER A 320 8.00 8.74 4.83
N LEU A 321 6.67 8.60 4.68
CA LEU A 321 5.98 8.99 3.46
C LEU A 321 6.31 10.45 3.06
N PRO A 322 6.54 10.71 1.77
CA PRO A 322 6.85 12.05 1.26
C PRO A 322 5.57 12.90 1.13
N THR A 323 4.97 13.26 2.24
CA THR A 323 3.73 14.04 2.32
C THR A 323 3.94 15.38 2.99
N SER A 324 3.21 16.42 2.55
CA SER A 324 3.10 17.71 3.24
C SER A 324 2.11 17.61 4.43
N ASN A 325 1.14 16.68 4.39
CA ASN A 325 0.16 16.47 5.45
C ASN A 325 0.63 15.45 6.49
N LYS A 326 1.74 15.76 7.19
CA LYS A 326 2.27 14.91 8.27
C LYS A 326 1.29 14.71 9.43
N ASP A 327 0.42 15.66 9.69
CA ASP A 327 -0.56 15.60 10.79
C ASP A 327 -1.52 14.43 10.61
N MET A 328 -1.97 14.19 9.38
CA MET A 328 -2.85 13.08 9.06
C MET A 328 -2.15 11.72 9.31
N ILE A 329 -0.91 11.58 8.85
CA ILE A 329 -0.11 10.36 9.09
C ILE A 329 0.11 10.14 10.58
N ASN A 330 0.54 11.17 11.31
CA ASN A 330 0.78 11.09 12.75
C ASN A 330 -0.50 10.64 13.48
N SER A 331 -1.65 11.23 13.14
CA SER A 331 -2.94 10.87 13.75
C SER A 331 -3.32 9.40 13.50
N ILE A 332 -3.07 8.86 12.29
CA ILE A 332 -3.34 7.46 11.98
C ILE A 332 -2.37 6.55 12.76
N VAL A 333 -1.07 6.84 12.71
CA VAL A 333 -0.05 6.05 13.41
C VAL A 333 -0.34 5.99 14.90
N VAL A 334 -0.67 7.12 15.53
CA VAL A 334 -1.02 7.15 16.96
C VAL A 334 -2.18 6.24 17.32
N ARG A 335 -3.18 6.12 16.43
CA ARG A 335 -4.31 5.19 16.63
C ARG A 335 -3.93 3.71 16.41
N LEU A 336 -2.84 3.42 15.71
CA LEU A 336 -2.35 2.06 15.50
C LEU A 336 -1.46 1.56 16.62
N LEU A 337 -0.74 2.45 17.31
CA LEU A 337 0.22 2.08 18.34
C LEU A 337 -0.35 1.24 19.50
N PRO A 338 -1.61 1.42 19.95
CA PRO A 338 -2.23 0.53 20.95
C PRO A 338 -2.43 -0.93 20.50
N PHE A 339 -2.37 -1.19 19.21
CA PHE A 339 -2.54 -2.51 18.61
C PHE A 339 -1.21 -3.20 18.27
N VAL A 340 -0.09 -2.58 18.61
CA VAL A 340 1.23 -3.17 18.45
C VAL A 340 1.42 -4.31 19.44
N ASP A 341 2.18 -5.34 19.03
CA ASP A 341 2.51 -6.48 19.88
C ASP A 341 3.17 -6.02 21.18
N SER A 342 2.66 -6.53 22.31
CA SER A 342 3.09 -6.15 23.65
C SER A 342 4.57 -6.43 23.95
N SER A 343 5.21 -7.33 23.19
CA SER A 343 6.65 -7.57 23.31
C SER A 343 7.53 -6.39 22.85
N ARG A 344 6.94 -5.41 22.15
CA ARG A 344 7.63 -4.23 21.60
C ARG A 344 7.06 -2.91 22.15
N TYR A 345 6.49 -2.92 23.36
CA TYR A 345 5.90 -1.71 23.94
C TYR A 345 6.90 -0.55 24.13
N MET A 346 8.20 -0.83 24.38
CA MET A 346 9.23 0.19 24.45
C MET A 346 9.40 0.95 23.13
N ASP A 347 9.37 0.24 22.01
CA ASP A 347 9.44 0.87 20.69
C ASP A 347 8.18 1.71 20.42
N ALA A 348 7.01 1.20 20.79
CA ALA A 348 5.75 1.94 20.68
C ALA A 348 5.77 3.19 21.56
N PHE A 349 6.30 3.10 22.78
CA PHE A 349 6.49 4.23 23.67
C PHE A 349 7.41 5.29 23.07
N ASN A 350 8.56 4.88 22.55
CA ASN A 350 9.53 5.79 21.93
C ASN A 350 8.94 6.53 20.73
N ILE A 351 8.14 5.85 19.90
CA ILE A 351 7.45 6.49 18.76
C ILE A 351 6.41 7.48 19.27
N ASN A 352 5.55 7.08 20.21
CA ASN A 352 4.56 7.98 20.81
C ASN A 352 5.24 9.22 21.43
N PHE A 353 6.28 9.01 22.19
CA PHE A 353 7.01 10.10 22.87
C PHE A 353 7.69 11.03 21.86
N GLY A 354 8.33 10.46 20.81
CA GLY A 354 8.94 11.25 19.74
C GLY A 354 7.90 12.06 18.93
N LEU A 355 6.70 11.54 18.73
CA LEU A 355 5.61 12.27 18.08
C LEU A 355 5.06 13.37 18.99
N TYR A 356 4.83 13.07 20.28
CA TYR A 356 4.36 14.03 21.27
C TYR A 356 5.22 15.31 21.29
N TYR A 357 6.53 15.14 21.16
CA TYR A 357 7.49 16.23 21.18
C TYR A 357 7.43 17.15 19.95
N LYS A 358 7.02 16.60 18.80
CA LYS A 358 6.97 17.33 17.53
C LYS A 358 5.67 18.11 17.32
N LEU A 359 4.63 17.82 18.09
CA LEU A 359 3.31 18.44 17.93
C LEU A 359 3.28 19.83 18.58
N ASN A 360 2.52 20.75 17.99
CA ASN A 360 2.35 22.11 18.53
C ASN A 360 1.08 22.19 19.39
N PRO A 361 1.18 22.44 20.72
CA PRO A 361 0.03 22.51 21.61
C PRO A 361 -0.94 23.67 21.30
N GLU A 362 -0.48 24.70 20.59
CA GLU A 362 -1.32 25.82 20.17
C GLU A 362 -2.24 25.49 19.00
N LYS A 363 -1.95 24.42 18.27
CA LYS A 363 -2.72 23.98 17.10
C LYS A 363 -3.80 22.97 17.52
N GLU A 364 -5.07 23.26 17.22
CA GLU A 364 -6.21 22.43 17.65
C GLU A 364 -6.13 20.98 17.15
N SER A 365 -5.68 20.76 15.90
CA SER A 365 -5.49 19.41 15.36
C SER A 365 -4.46 18.61 16.15
N ASP A 366 -3.37 19.25 16.53
CA ASP A 366 -2.26 18.62 17.26
C ASP A 366 -2.67 18.31 18.69
N ARG A 367 -3.49 19.17 19.32
CA ARG A 367 -3.99 18.99 20.68
C ARG A 367 -4.78 17.69 20.85
N ARG A 368 -5.63 17.34 19.88
CA ARG A 368 -6.36 16.06 19.90
C ARG A 368 -5.41 14.87 19.81
N THR A 369 -4.45 14.95 18.90
CA THR A 369 -3.43 13.90 18.74
C THR A 369 -2.55 13.79 19.99
N MET A 370 -2.18 14.91 20.62
CA MET A 370 -1.43 14.92 21.89
C MET A 370 -2.18 14.20 23.02
N ASN A 371 -3.49 14.44 23.15
CA ASN A 371 -4.28 13.75 24.17
C ASN A 371 -4.28 12.23 23.95
N GLN A 372 -4.44 11.79 22.71
CA GLN A 372 -4.39 10.36 22.39
C GLN A 372 -2.99 9.76 22.66
N ILE A 373 -1.93 10.50 22.34
CA ILE A 373 -0.55 10.07 22.68
C ILE A 373 -0.37 9.96 24.18
N GLN A 374 -0.86 10.92 24.97
CA GLN A 374 -0.77 10.85 26.43
C GLN A 374 -1.45 9.59 26.97
N GLU A 375 -2.65 9.27 26.49
CA GLU A 375 -3.35 8.04 26.86
C GLU A 375 -2.53 6.79 26.52
N ASN A 376 -1.96 6.73 25.30
CA ASN A 376 -1.13 5.61 24.87
C ASN A 376 0.14 5.47 25.74
N LEU A 377 0.82 6.58 26.03
CA LEU A 377 2.03 6.58 26.89
C LEU A 377 1.71 6.11 28.31
N ILE A 378 0.59 6.57 28.87
CA ILE A 378 0.10 6.14 30.18
C ILE A 378 -0.21 4.64 30.16
N GLN A 379 -0.89 4.15 29.14
CA GLN A 379 -1.21 2.73 29.00
C GLN A 379 0.05 1.87 28.86
N ASN A 380 1.01 2.29 28.03
CA ASN A 380 2.29 1.59 27.88
C ASN A 380 3.06 1.55 29.20
N TYR A 381 3.08 2.65 29.94
CA TYR A 381 3.71 2.72 31.26
C TYR A 381 3.00 1.81 32.28
N THR A 382 1.68 1.78 32.29
CA THR A 382 0.91 0.92 33.21
C THR A 382 1.20 -0.57 32.98
N ASN A 383 1.34 -0.98 31.73
CA ASN A 383 1.55 -2.37 31.34
C ASN A 383 3.01 -2.82 31.44
N ALA A 384 3.95 -1.89 31.66
CA ALA A 384 5.38 -2.16 31.75
C ALA A 384 5.74 -2.86 33.08
N THR A 385 6.80 -3.66 33.07
CA THR A 385 7.41 -4.19 34.29
C THR A 385 8.06 -3.07 35.12
N ASN A 386 8.33 -3.30 36.42
CA ASN A 386 8.94 -2.27 37.25
C ASN A 386 10.26 -1.72 36.73
N ASN A 387 11.13 -2.58 36.17
CA ASN A 387 12.39 -2.14 35.56
C ASN A 387 12.17 -1.23 34.36
N GLU A 388 11.24 -1.61 33.51
CA GLU A 388 10.87 -0.86 32.32
C GLU A 388 10.18 0.46 32.69
N LYS A 389 9.32 0.48 33.70
CA LYS A 389 8.74 1.71 34.24
C LYS A 389 9.81 2.72 34.67
N LYS A 390 10.89 2.25 35.30
CA LYS A 390 12.04 3.11 35.68
C LYS A 390 12.70 3.71 34.45
N GLU A 391 12.95 2.89 33.39
CA GLU A 391 13.54 3.38 32.16
C GLU A 391 12.63 4.39 31.44
N LEU A 392 11.34 4.12 31.37
CA LEU A 392 10.36 5.02 30.75
C LEU A 392 10.21 6.32 31.52
N PHE A 393 10.13 6.24 32.85
CA PHE A 393 10.07 7.42 33.70
C PHE A 393 11.29 8.29 33.49
N LYS A 394 12.49 7.70 33.52
CA LYS A 394 13.74 8.40 33.33
C LYS A 394 13.84 9.06 31.96
N LEU A 395 13.42 8.37 30.90
CA LEU A 395 13.39 8.91 29.54
C LEU A 395 12.55 10.19 29.46
N VAL A 396 11.37 10.20 30.11
CA VAL A 396 10.47 11.37 30.13
C VAL A 396 11.00 12.46 31.05
N PHE A 397 11.60 12.09 32.17
CA PHE A 397 12.18 13.02 33.13
C PHE A 397 13.41 13.77 32.63
N ASP A 398 14.32 13.06 31.92
CA ASP A 398 15.54 13.62 31.34
C ASP A 398 15.29 14.50 30.11
N CYS A 399 14.02 14.63 29.69
CA CYS A 399 13.66 15.42 28.52
C CYS A 399 13.83 16.93 28.81
N GLU A 400 14.44 17.67 27.87
CA GLU A 400 14.75 19.10 28.03
C GLU A 400 13.50 19.99 28.18
N GLU A 401 12.36 19.63 27.56
CA GLU A 401 11.11 20.40 27.67
C GLU A 401 10.22 19.92 28.84
N ARG A 402 10.71 19.98 30.03
CA ARG A 402 10.05 19.48 31.25
C ARG A 402 8.63 20.02 31.47
N ALA A 403 8.38 21.28 31.15
CA ALA A 403 7.04 21.87 31.25
C ALA A 403 5.99 21.10 30.42
N ARG A 404 6.41 20.53 29.27
CA ARG A 404 5.56 19.77 28.36
C ARG A 404 5.32 18.34 28.82
N THR A 405 6.30 17.75 29.49
CA THR A 405 6.23 16.37 30.01
C THR A 405 5.64 16.28 31.40
N LYS A 406 5.44 17.43 32.07
CA LYS A 406 4.92 17.51 33.44
C LYS A 406 3.66 16.65 33.64
N VAL A 407 2.66 16.79 32.78
CA VAL A 407 1.39 16.04 32.89
C VAL A 407 1.59 14.54 32.81
N LEU A 408 2.52 14.08 31.98
CA LEU A 408 2.87 12.65 31.83
C LEU A 408 3.55 12.14 33.11
N LEU A 409 4.50 12.90 33.62
CA LEU A 409 5.23 12.55 34.85
C LEU A 409 4.29 12.49 36.05
N GLU A 410 3.34 13.47 36.19
CA GLU A 410 2.29 13.44 37.20
C GLU A 410 1.50 12.13 37.15
N LYS A 411 1.06 11.72 35.95
CA LYS A 411 0.31 10.48 35.79
C LYS A 411 1.15 9.23 36.06
N PHE A 412 2.43 9.24 35.68
CA PHE A 412 3.32 8.11 35.99
C PHE A 412 3.51 7.95 37.52
N VAL A 413 3.64 9.04 38.25
CA VAL A 413 3.73 9.01 39.70
C VAL A 413 2.43 8.53 40.36
N GLU A 414 1.25 8.90 39.81
CA GLU A 414 -0.04 8.41 40.33
C GLU A 414 -0.19 6.89 40.15
N ILE A 415 0.34 6.33 39.05
CA ILE A 415 0.19 4.91 38.72
C ILE A 415 1.24 4.04 39.40
N ASN A 416 2.43 4.60 39.68
CA ASN A 416 3.53 3.84 40.23
C ASN A 416 3.35 3.52 41.69
N ASP A 417 3.50 2.25 42.04
CA ASP A 417 3.92 1.87 43.37
C ASP A 417 5.42 2.17 43.47
N ILE A 418 5.78 3.23 44.20
CA ILE A 418 7.17 3.56 44.47
C ILE A 418 7.76 2.35 45.20
N ASP A 419 8.74 1.70 44.55
CA ASP A 419 9.46 0.60 45.17
C ASP A 419 10.67 1.12 46.03
N GLU A 420 11.43 0.21 46.58
CA GLU A 420 12.59 0.49 47.42
C GLU A 420 13.78 1.10 46.67
N ASP A 421 13.62 1.45 45.37
CA ASP A 421 14.70 2.02 44.57
C ASP A 421 14.93 3.48 44.90
N VAL A 422 16.01 3.72 45.64
CA VAL A 422 16.43 5.05 46.11
C VAL A 422 16.68 6.03 44.95
N LEU A 423 17.16 5.54 43.79
CA LEU A 423 17.39 6.40 42.62
C LEU A 423 16.07 6.92 42.05
N LEU A 424 15.05 6.08 42.02
CA LEU A 424 13.72 6.50 41.58
C LEU A 424 13.06 7.46 42.53
N ILE A 425 13.24 7.23 43.84
CA ILE A 425 12.79 8.17 44.89
C ILE A 425 13.47 9.55 44.75
N ASP A 426 14.79 9.58 44.45
CA ASP A 426 15.52 10.83 44.23
C ASP A 426 15.00 11.59 43.00
N GLU A 427 14.73 10.88 41.91
CA GLU A 427 14.16 11.48 40.70
C GLU A 427 12.76 12.04 40.94
N TYR A 428 11.92 11.35 41.72
CA TYR A 428 10.61 11.86 42.12
C TYR A 428 10.72 13.12 43.00
N ILE A 429 11.61 13.14 43.98
CA ILE A 429 11.80 14.29 44.82
C ILE A 429 12.26 15.50 44.01
N LYS A 430 13.22 15.34 43.12
CA LYS A 430 13.68 16.42 42.22
C LYS A 430 12.54 16.94 41.34
N LEU A 431 11.72 16.05 40.80
CA LEU A 431 10.55 16.41 40.00
C LEU A 431 9.58 17.29 40.82
N TYR A 432 9.28 16.86 42.03
CA TYR A 432 8.34 17.60 42.91
C TYR A 432 8.91 18.93 43.35
N GLU A 433 10.21 19.03 43.65
CA GLU A 433 10.86 20.30 44.00
C GLU A 433 10.87 21.31 42.87
N GLU A 434 11.03 20.84 41.62
CA GLU A 434 11.12 21.71 40.43
C GLU A 434 9.76 22.17 39.87
N PHE A 435 8.71 21.35 40.01
CA PHE A 435 7.47 21.54 39.24
C PHE A 435 6.17 21.58 40.03
N PHE A 436 6.15 21.14 41.31
CA PHE A 436 4.90 20.99 42.05
C PHE A 436 4.73 21.96 43.20
N GLU A 437 3.47 22.36 43.37
CA GLU A 437 3.04 23.06 44.57
C GLU A 437 3.02 22.13 45.80
N THR A 438 3.07 22.71 47.00
CA THR A 438 3.25 22.04 48.27
C THR A 438 2.35 20.85 48.58
N ASN A 439 1.16 20.76 47.99
CA ASN A 439 0.19 19.70 48.27
C ASN A 439 0.57 18.34 47.67
N TRP A 440 1.33 18.32 46.58
CA TRP A 440 1.77 17.08 45.94
C TRP A 440 2.97 16.46 46.69
N MET A 441 3.77 17.27 47.30
CA MET A 441 4.89 16.76 48.10
C MET A 441 4.40 15.91 49.26
N ASP A 442 3.30 16.31 49.91
CA ASP A 442 2.70 15.53 51.00
C ASP A 442 2.27 14.13 50.51
N ALA A 443 1.65 14.03 49.33
CA ALA A 443 1.25 12.77 48.74
C ALA A 443 2.46 11.87 48.36
N LEU A 444 3.56 12.45 47.86
CA LEU A 444 4.79 11.72 47.57
C LEU A 444 5.42 11.15 48.83
N TYR A 445 5.58 11.97 49.87
CA TYR A 445 6.18 11.51 51.11
C TYR A 445 5.32 10.50 51.84
N LEU A 446 4.02 10.56 51.71
CA LEU A 446 3.08 9.56 52.20
C LEU A 446 3.29 8.23 51.46
N LYS A 447 3.48 8.24 50.15
CA LYS A 447 3.83 7.04 49.37
C LYS A 447 5.19 6.48 49.81
N ILE A 448 6.23 7.32 49.90
CA ILE A 448 7.57 6.88 50.33
C ILE A 448 7.50 6.28 51.76
N ALA A 449 6.76 6.88 52.67
CA ALA A 449 6.55 6.33 54.00
C ALA A 449 5.81 5.00 53.99
N GLY A 450 4.83 4.83 53.09
CA GLY A 450 4.14 3.57 52.85
C GLY A 450 5.08 2.46 52.37
N VAL A 451 5.93 2.75 51.39
CA VAL A 451 6.97 1.83 50.90
C VAL A 451 7.93 1.47 52.03
N PHE A 452 8.41 2.43 52.76
CA PHE A 452 9.27 2.22 53.95
C PHE A 452 8.64 1.22 54.94
N LYS A 453 7.35 1.38 55.25
CA LYS A 453 6.66 0.51 56.20
C LYS A 453 6.55 -0.95 55.70
N GLN A 454 6.37 -1.14 54.42
CA GLN A 454 6.18 -2.44 53.78
C GLN A 454 7.50 -3.13 53.40
N SER A 455 8.61 -2.37 53.32
CA SER A 455 9.91 -2.88 52.90
C SER A 455 10.53 -3.84 53.95
N ASP A 456 11.43 -4.68 53.49
CA ASP A 456 12.28 -5.49 54.36
C ASP A 456 13.32 -4.59 55.10
N ILE A 457 14.12 -5.21 55.95
CA ILE A 457 15.12 -4.48 56.78
C ILE A 457 16.11 -3.71 55.90
N ALA A 458 16.53 -4.31 54.77
CA ALA A 458 17.51 -3.71 53.87
C ALA A 458 16.89 -2.51 53.11
N GLY A 459 15.68 -2.68 52.58
CA GLY A 459 14.93 -1.61 51.95
C GLY A 459 14.64 -0.44 52.88
N LYS A 460 14.18 -0.73 54.11
CA LYS A 460 14.02 0.29 55.15
C LYS A 460 15.30 1.06 55.41
N GLN A 461 16.43 0.38 55.49
CA GLN A 461 17.72 1.02 55.75
C GLN A 461 18.16 1.93 54.59
N ASN A 462 17.91 1.48 53.32
CA ASN A 462 18.22 2.26 52.15
C ASN A 462 17.37 3.54 52.07
N ILE A 463 16.05 3.43 52.24
CA ILE A 463 15.13 4.57 52.21
C ILE A 463 15.43 5.52 53.34
N TRP A 464 15.66 5.00 54.54
CA TRP A 464 16.02 5.82 55.69
C TRP A 464 17.31 6.60 55.48
N ASN A 465 18.39 5.95 55.03
CA ASN A 465 19.66 6.58 54.77
C ASN A 465 19.54 7.66 53.69
N TYR A 466 18.76 7.40 52.63
CA TYR A 466 18.50 8.38 51.60
C TYR A 466 17.76 9.59 52.17
N MET A 467 16.62 9.38 52.81
CA MET A 467 15.80 10.47 53.39
C MET A 467 16.53 11.23 54.46
N TYR A 468 17.36 10.57 55.27
CA TYR A 468 18.20 11.24 56.30
C TYR A 468 19.24 12.17 55.67
N ASN A 469 19.83 11.79 54.55
CA ASN A 469 20.83 12.56 53.80
C ASN A 469 20.22 13.52 52.78
N CYS A 470 18.92 13.51 52.57
CA CYS A 470 18.24 14.42 51.69
C CYS A 470 18.44 15.88 52.13
N TYR A 471 18.83 16.76 51.18
CA TYR A 471 19.09 18.17 51.45
C TYR A 471 17.83 18.99 51.79
N ASN A 472 16.65 18.47 51.42
CA ASN A 472 15.38 19.14 51.65
C ASN A 472 14.88 18.87 53.12
N PRO A 473 14.96 19.85 54.04
CA PRO A 473 14.53 19.64 55.42
C PRO A 473 13.01 19.34 55.51
N LYS A 474 12.20 19.96 54.65
CA LYS A 474 10.75 19.76 54.64
C LYS A 474 10.38 18.33 54.20
N ALA A 475 11.14 17.75 53.29
CA ALA A 475 11.01 16.37 52.89
C ALA A 475 11.26 15.41 54.06
N LYS A 476 12.32 15.66 54.82
CA LYS A 476 12.63 14.85 56.00
C LYS A 476 11.53 14.93 57.07
N ASP A 477 11.08 16.11 57.35
CA ASP A 477 10.06 16.33 58.39
C ASP A 477 8.74 15.65 57.99
N LEU A 478 8.31 15.76 56.74
CA LEU A 478 7.10 15.11 56.23
C LEU A 478 7.23 13.59 56.21
N PHE A 479 8.39 13.06 55.79
CA PHE A 479 8.65 11.62 55.81
C PHE A 479 8.62 11.05 57.22
N ILE A 480 9.33 11.69 58.15
CA ILE A 480 9.36 11.28 59.54
C ILE A 480 7.95 11.39 60.19
N TYR A 481 7.24 12.48 59.92
CA TYR A 481 5.87 12.67 60.42
C TYR A 481 4.95 11.53 59.95
N ASN A 482 4.99 11.18 58.66
CA ASN A 482 4.15 10.12 58.11
C ASN A 482 4.53 8.70 58.59
N ILE A 483 5.79 8.47 58.99
CA ILE A 483 6.20 7.21 59.61
C ILE A 483 5.67 7.10 61.03
N LEU A 484 5.70 8.21 61.79
CA LEU A 484 5.33 8.21 63.19
C LEU A 484 3.83 8.38 63.48
N SER A 485 3.08 8.97 62.52
CA SER A 485 1.65 9.27 62.71
C SER A 485 0.73 8.06 62.88
N ASP A 486 1.17 6.85 62.48
CA ASP A 486 0.37 5.62 62.63
C ASP A 486 0.66 4.84 63.91
N GLU A 487 1.64 5.25 64.75
CA GLU A 487 1.92 4.58 66.02
C GLU A 487 0.96 5.01 67.16
N ASP A 488 0.20 6.11 66.94
CA ASP A 488 -0.75 6.61 67.97
C ASP A 488 -2.17 6.04 67.82
N GLU A 489 -2.47 5.19 66.78
CA GLU A 489 -3.78 4.53 66.57
C GLU A 489 -3.82 3.05 66.95
N SER A 490 -2.79 2.49 67.59
CA SER A 490 -2.75 1.07 67.99
C SER A 490 -2.83 0.83 69.50
#